data_23fb00c0eed7a15e7259887f8af1fb81
#
_entry.id   23fb00c0eed7a15e7259887f8af1fb81
#
_cell.length_a   1.000
_cell.length_b   1.000
_cell.length_c   1.000
_cell.angle_alpha   90.00
_cell.angle_beta   90.00
_cell.angle_gamma   90.00
#
_symmetry.space_group_name_H-M   'P 1'
#
loop_
_entity.id
_entity.type
_entity.pdbx_description
1 polymer ?
#
loop_
_entity_poly.entity_id
_entity_poly.type
_entity_poly.pdbx_seq_one_letter_code
_entity_poly.pdbx_strand_id
1 'polypeptide(L)'
;MTKVTLKDVQEAKKTIKGIVKKTDILESVKLSDMTNANVYFKCENLQKTGSFKVRGACNKIANLTEEEKSKGVIASSAGNHAQGVALGAKMNSIEATIVMPSTAPLAKVTATKSYGANVVLEGLVYDDAYAKAVEIQKETGATFLHPFNDKYVIAGQGTIGLEIFEQMNNKVDTILCPIGGGGIIAGIATAAKALNPNVKIVGVQTANIPSMYESMKSGKVTTAFKSTSIADGISVKTVGELTFNIAKDLIDEVVLVQEDEIAEAVLFLMENQKVVAEGSGAVTTAAILTGKYKPKENENVVLIISGGNIDVNTLNRIVVKGLINSGRRFSFVTEIKDKPGGLAELTKILSNLDANIITANLSSTKAIGELSAQMTMETFDHEHIEKIKKAVSEAGFNIK
;
A
#
# COMPACT_ATOMS: atom_id res chain seq x y z
N MET A 1 -28.56 14.05 -3.46
CA MET A 1 -27.13 13.77 -3.19
C MET A 1 -26.36 13.95 -4.48
N THR A 2 -25.26 14.68 -4.47
CA THR A 2 -24.45 14.97 -5.66
C THR A 2 -23.77 13.68 -6.11
N LYS A 3 -24.23 13.07 -7.22
CA LYS A 3 -23.55 11.90 -7.83
C LYS A 3 -22.33 12.37 -8.59
N VAL A 4 -21.23 11.58 -8.57
CA VAL A 4 -20.12 11.72 -9.52
C VAL A 4 -20.46 10.93 -10.77
N THR A 5 -20.27 11.54 -11.94
CA THR A 5 -20.64 10.98 -13.24
C THR A 5 -19.42 10.77 -14.14
N LEU A 6 -19.58 10.00 -15.22
CA LEU A 6 -18.55 9.87 -16.25
C LEU A 6 -18.11 11.23 -16.80
N LYS A 7 -19.05 12.17 -16.98
CA LYS A 7 -18.76 13.53 -17.45
C LYS A 7 -17.82 14.26 -16.46
N ASP A 8 -18.06 14.16 -15.15
CA ASP A 8 -17.18 14.76 -14.14
C ASP A 8 -15.76 14.18 -14.22
N VAL A 9 -15.63 12.87 -14.46
CA VAL A 9 -14.32 12.19 -14.61
C VAL A 9 -13.63 12.64 -15.92
N GLN A 10 -14.37 12.79 -17.01
CA GLN A 10 -13.83 13.28 -18.28
C GLN A 10 -13.35 14.74 -18.19
N GLU A 11 -14.08 15.60 -17.48
CA GLU A 11 -13.64 16.97 -17.19
C GLU A 11 -12.39 16.96 -16.28
N ALA A 12 -12.37 16.11 -15.24
CA ALA A 12 -11.19 15.95 -14.40
C ALA A 12 -9.95 15.54 -15.23
N LYS A 13 -10.10 14.63 -16.20
CA LYS A 13 -9.01 14.22 -17.11
C LYS A 13 -8.43 15.42 -17.88
N LYS A 14 -9.29 16.36 -18.34
CA LYS A 14 -8.84 17.58 -19.01
C LYS A 14 -8.13 18.52 -18.04
N THR A 15 -8.70 18.70 -16.85
CA THR A 15 -8.17 19.59 -15.80
C THR A 15 -6.77 19.20 -15.36
N ILE A 16 -6.52 17.89 -15.15
CA ILE A 16 -5.23 17.42 -14.67
C ILE A 16 -4.22 17.07 -15.78
N LYS A 17 -4.59 17.30 -17.04
CA LYS A 17 -3.72 17.04 -18.20
C LYS A 17 -2.43 17.84 -18.11
N GLY A 18 -1.27 17.15 -18.27
CA GLY A 18 0.06 17.76 -18.13
C GLY A 18 0.56 17.92 -16.68
N ILE A 19 -0.36 17.88 -15.70
CA ILE A 19 -0.01 17.90 -14.27
C ILE A 19 0.35 16.51 -13.80
N VAL A 20 -0.47 15.51 -14.08
CA VAL A 20 -0.25 14.11 -13.69
C VAL A 20 0.37 13.29 -14.84
N LYS A 21 1.02 12.20 -14.48
CA LYS A 21 1.53 11.22 -15.45
C LYS A 21 0.39 10.26 -15.83
N LYS A 22 0.23 9.95 -17.12
CA LYS A 22 -0.50 8.75 -17.56
C LYS A 22 0.40 7.56 -17.24
N THR A 23 0.08 6.84 -16.16
CA THR A 23 0.89 5.71 -15.70
C THR A 23 0.72 4.51 -16.61
N ASP A 24 1.74 3.67 -16.68
CA ASP A 24 1.72 2.51 -17.56
C ASP A 24 0.85 1.39 -17.00
N ILE A 25 0.34 0.54 -17.90
CA ILE A 25 -0.17 -0.79 -17.59
C ILE A 25 0.93 -1.79 -17.93
N LEU A 26 1.30 -2.62 -16.97
CA LEU A 26 2.33 -3.64 -17.09
C LEU A 26 1.70 -5.03 -16.98
N GLU A 27 2.00 -5.92 -17.89
CA GLU A 27 1.60 -7.32 -17.78
C GLU A 27 2.37 -8.03 -16.67
N SER A 28 1.71 -8.92 -15.95
CA SER A 28 2.33 -9.81 -14.97
C SER A 28 2.39 -11.24 -15.50
N VAL A 29 3.43 -11.58 -16.24
CA VAL A 29 3.63 -12.93 -16.75
C VAL A 29 3.47 -13.96 -15.62
N LYS A 30 4.13 -13.73 -14.49
CA LYS A 30 4.11 -14.67 -13.36
C LYS A 30 2.71 -14.91 -12.79
N LEU A 31 1.90 -13.84 -12.57
CA LEU A 31 0.51 -14.02 -12.09
C LEU A 31 -0.39 -14.60 -13.17
N SER A 32 -0.16 -14.26 -14.44
CA SER A 32 -0.92 -14.83 -15.56
C SER A 32 -0.71 -16.34 -15.64
N ASP A 33 0.54 -16.80 -15.55
CA ASP A 33 0.88 -18.23 -15.53
C ASP A 33 0.26 -18.96 -14.32
N MET A 34 0.30 -18.32 -13.15
CA MET A 34 -0.25 -18.91 -11.91
C MET A 34 -1.77 -19.04 -11.93
N THR A 35 -2.47 -18.21 -12.68
CA THR A 35 -3.94 -18.10 -12.63
C THR A 35 -4.63 -18.54 -13.91
N ASN A 36 -3.91 -18.81 -15.00
CA ASN A 36 -4.43 -19.02 -16.36
C ASN A 36 -5.31 -17.84 -16.83
N ALA A 37 -5.03 -16.61 -16.36
CA ALA A 37 -5.72 -15.39 -16.74
C ALA A 37 -4.72 -14.36 -17.29
N ASN A 38 -5.19 -13.27 -17.86
CA ASN A 38 -4.34 -12.17 -18.30
C ASN A 38 -4.30 -11.09 -17.22
N VAL A 39 -3.25 -11.08 -16.40
CA VAL A 39 -3.13 -10.18 -15.25
C VAL A 39 -2.24 -8.99 -15.57
N TYR A 40 -2.74 -7.80 -15.30
CA TYR A 40 -2.07 -6.52 -15.57
C TYR A 40 -2.02 -5.65 -14.32
N PHE A 41 -1.00 -4.79 -14.22
CA PHE A 41 -0.85 -3.79 -13.17
C PHE A 41 -1.03 -2.38 -13.70
N LYS A 42 -1.93 -1.59 -13.15
CA LYS A 42 -1.98 -0.14 -13.32
C LYS A 42 -1.10 0.51 -12.27
N CYS A 43 0.05 1.04 -12.67
CA CYS A 43 1.16 1.42 -11.78
C CYS A 43 1.04 2.86 -11.26
N GLU A 44 0.09 3.15 -10.37
CA GLU A 44 -0.02 4.47 -9.73
C GLU A 44 1.09 4.74 -8.68
N ASN A 45 1.86 3.72 -8.28
CA ASN A 45 3.10 3.90 -7.52
C ASN A 45 4.19 4.67 -8.31
N LEU A 46 4.10 4.71 -9.64
CA LEU A 46 4.99 5.45 -10.53
C LEU A 46 4.47 6.86 -10.89
N GLN A 47 3.43 7.33 -10.23
CA GLN A 47 2.90 8.69 -10.38
C GLN A 47 3.88 9.73 -9.81
N LYS A 48 3.76 11.01 -10.17
CA LYS A 48 4.67 12.10 -9.79
C LYS A 48 4.95 12.22 -8.29
N THR A 49 3.96 11.91 -7.44
CA THR A 49 4.12 11.90 -5.98
C THR A 49 4.21 10.48 -5.40
N GLY A 50 4.51 9.49 -6.23
CA GLY A 50 4.59 8.09 -5.82
C GLY A 50 3.24 7.46 -5.48
N SER A 51 2.09 8.10 -5.80
CA SER A 51 0.75 7.56 -5.59
C SER A 51 -0.32 8.28 -6.40
N PHE A 52 -1.48 7.64 -6.56
CA PHE A 52 -2.65 8.18 -7.25
C PHE A 52 -3.23 9.47 -6.66
N LYS A 53 -2.93 9.78 -5.40
CA LYS A 53 -3.55 10.88 -4.64
C LYS A 53 -3.44 12.24 -5.32
N VAL A 54 -2.38 12.47 -6.07
CA VAL A 54 -2.14 13.71 -6.81
C VAL A 54 -3.26 14.01 -7.81
N ARG A 55 -3.90 12.99 -8.41
CA ARG A 55 -4.97 13.16 -9.40
C ARG A 55 -6.17 13.91 -8.81
N GLY A 56 -6.70 13.40 -7.70
CA GLY A 56 -7.84 14.00 -7.01
C GLY A 56 -7.51 15.35 -6.36
N ALA A 57 -6.33 15.47 -5.75
CA ALA A 57 -5.90 16.72 -5.14
C ALA A 57 -5.77 17.84 -6.19
N CYS A 58 -5.09 17.60 -7.31
CA CYS A 58 -4.94 18.55 -8.39
C CYS A 58 -6.31 18.93 -9.02
N ASN A 59 -7.20 17.94 -9.24
CA ASN A 59 -8.51 18.22 -9.78
C ASN A 59 -9.35 19.11 -8.83
N LYS A 60 -9.32 18.83 -7.52
CA LYS A 60 -10.02 19.66 -6.53
C LYS A 60 -9.48 21.08 -6.50
N ILE A 61 -8.17 21.25 -6.42
CA ILE A 61 -7.51 22.55 -6.32
C ILE A 61 -7.78 23.40 -7.57
N ALA A 62 -7.70 22.82 -8.76
CA ALA A 62 -7.98 23.53 -10.01
C ALA A 62 -9.42 24.03 -10.13
N ASN A 63 -10.36 23.37 -9.45
CA ASN A 63 -11.79 23.73 -9.44
C ASN A 63 -12.20 24.61 -8.25
N LEU A 64 -11.25 25.16 -7.49
CA LEU A 64 -11.53 26.17 -6.48
C LEU A 64 -11.88 27.50 -7.14
N THR A 65 -12.77 28.28 -6.50
CA THR A 65 -13.04 29.65 -6.89
C THR A 65 -11.82 30.54 -6.65
N GLU A 66 -11.73 31.69 -7.26
CA GLU A 66 -10.61 32.62 -7.03
C GLU A 66 -10.56 33.10 -5.56
N GLU A 67 -11.73 33.25 -4.90
CA GLU A 67 -11.79 33.56 -3.48
C GLU A 67 -11.21 32.41 -2.62
N GLU A 68 -11.55 31.14 -2.90
CA GLU A 68 -11.01 29.98 -2.21
C GLU A 68 -9.49 29.86 -2.44
N LYS A 69 -9.02 30.09 -3.68
CA LYS A 69 -7.60 30.08 -4.01
C LYS A 69 -6.80 31.14 -3.24
N SER A 70 -7.35 32.34 -3.09
CA SER A 70 -6.68 33.43 -2.36
C SER A 70 -6.49 33.17 -0.88
N LYS A 71 -7.33 32.30 -0.29
CA LYS A 71 -7.25 31.88 1.13
C LYS A 71 -6.36 30.66 1.33
N GLY A 72 -5.89 30.02 0.25
CA GLY A 72 -5.08 28.83 0.31
C GLY A 72 -5.84 27.55 0.61
N VAL A 73 -5.11 26.47 0.74
CA VAL A 73 -5.66 25.13 1.02
C VAL A 73 -5.00 24.51 2.26
N ILE A 74 -5.77 23.69 2.95
CA ILE A 74 -5.29 22.98 4.14
C ILE A 74 -5.70 21.50 4.10
N ALA A 75 -4.84 20.62 4.59
CA ALA A 75 -5.15 19.20 4.76
C ALA A 75 -4.49 18.63 6.01
N SER A 76 -5.11 17.61 6.61
CA SER A 76 -4.47 16.77 7.64
C SER A 76 -4.08 15.43 7.01
N SER A 77 -2.78 15.19 6.88
CA SER A 77 -2.26 13.92 6.36
C SER A 77 -0.74 13.84 6.51
N ALA A 78 -0.23 12.72 6.99
CA ALA A 78 1.21 12.42 7.00
C ALA A 78 1.65 11.49 5.84
N GLY A 79 0.80 11.29 4.82
CA GLY A 79 1.05 10.33 3.75
C GLY A 79 0.86 10.89 2.34
N ASN A 80 0.35 10.03 1.47
CA ASN A 80 0.21 10.30 0.03
C ASN A 80 -0.67 11.52 -0.30
N HIS A 81 -1.71 11.77 0.52
CA HIS A 81 -2.59 12.91 0.31
C HIS A 81 -1.86 14.24 0.55
N ALA A 82 -1.02 14.33 1.57
CA ALA A 82 -0.20 15.49 1.86
C ALA A 82 0.63 15.93 0.65
N GLN A 83 1.35 14.97 0.07
CA GLN A 83 2.20 15.23 -1.11
C GLN A 83 1.38 15.62 -2.35
N GLY A 84 0.21 14.98 -2.53
CA GLY A 84 -0.71 15.31 -3.61
C GLY A 84 -1.26 16.73 -3.50
N VAL A 85 -1.64 17.17 -2.30
CA VAL A 85 -2.10 18.54 -2.02
C VAL A 85 -0.98 19.55 -2.23
N ALA A 86 0.21 19.27 -1.66
CA ALA A 86 1.37 20.14 -1.79
C ALA A 86 1.76 20.39 -3.26
N LEU A 87 1.86 19.32 -4.07
CA LEU A 87 2.15 19.46 -5.49
C LEU A 87 1.03 20.18 -6.25
N GLY A 88 -0.24 19.84 -5.99
CA GLY A 88 -1.39 20.47 -6.61
C GLY A 88 -1.47 21.98 -6.34
N ALA A 89 -1.21 22.39 -5.10
CA ALA A 89 -1.16 23.80 -4.71
C ALA A 89 0.00 24.53 -5.39
N LYS A 90 1.20 23.95 -5.39
CA LYS A 90 2.37 24.49 -6.09
C LYS A 90 2.09 24.76 -7.59
N MET A 91 1.46 23.78 -8.26
CA MET A 91 1.14 23.88 -9.69
C MET A 91 0.09 24.97 -10.02
N ASN A 92 -0.69 25.38 -9.03
CA ASN A 92 -1.70 26.44 -9.16
C ASN A 92 -1.26 27.76 -8.47
N SER A 93 -0.03 27.86 -7.96
CA SER A 93 0.49 29.01 -7.22
C SER A 93 -0.37 29.38 -6.00
N ILE A 94 -0.86 28.38 -5.28
CA ILE A 94 -1.71 28.51 -4.09
C ILE A 94 -0.91 28.08 -2.86
N GLU A 95 -1.07 28.75 -1.74
CA GLU A 95 -0.48 28.33 -0.47
C GLU A 95 -1.14 27.05 0.05
N ALA A 96 -0.32 26.12 0.53
CA ALA A 96 -0.79 24.88 1.14
C ALA A 96 -0.24 24.73 2.55
N THR A 97 -1.11 24.50 3.51
CA THR A 97 -0.75 24.09 4.87
C THR A 97 -1.12 22.63 5.10
N ILE A 98 -0.14 21.84 5.51
CA ILE A 98 -0.33 20.41 5.80
C ILE A 98 -0.06 20.19 7.30
N VAL A 99 -1.06 19.72 8.01
CA VAL A 99 -0.92 19.37 9.42
C VAL A 99 -0.69 17.88 9.57
N MET A 100 0.37 17.50 10.28
CA MET A 100 0.79 16.12 10.51
C MET A 100 1.00 15.87 12.01
N PRO A 101 0.82 14.65 12.52
CA PRO A 101 1.28 14.28 13.84
C PRO A 101 2.78 14.53 14.01
N SER A 102 3.23 14.92 15.20
CA SER A 102 4.66 15.10 15.52
C SER A 102 5.46 13.79 15.38
N THR A 103 4.77 12.65 15.40
CA THR A 103 5.33 11.30 15.20
C THR A 103 5.49 10.94 13.72
N ALA A 104 5.12 11.81 12.79
CA ALA A 104 5.21 11.53 11.35
C ALA A 104 6.68 11.26 10.93
N PRO A 105 6.93 10.23 10.09
CA PRO A 105 8.28 9.94 9.60
C PRO A 105 8.93 11.14 8.92
N LEU A 106 10.17 11.43 9.29
CA LEU A 106 10.91 12.60 8.78
C LEU A 106 10.95 12.63 7.24
N ALA A 107 11.10 11.48 6.60
CA ALA A 107 11.08 11.36 5.14
C ALA A 107 9.77 11.89 4.53
N LYS A 108 8.62 11.60 5.14
CA LYS A 108 7.29 12.08 4.68
C LYS A 108 7.13 13.59 4.89
N VAL A 109 7.62 14.12 6.01
CA VAL A 109 7.66 15.57 6.29
C VAL A 109 8.53 16.30 5.26
N THR A 110 9.76 15.82 5.04
CA THR A 110 10.70 16.40 4.08
C THR A 110 10.16 16.35 2.64
N ALA A 111 9.59 15.21 2.23
CA ALA A 111 8.97 15.09 0.92
C ALA A 111 7.83 16.10 0.71
N THR A 112 6.96 16.29 1.71
CA THR A 112 5.86 17.27 1.62
C THR A 112 6.39 18.70 1.53
N LYS A 113 7.40 19.07 2.34
CA LYS A 113 8.05 20.39 2.28
C LYS A 113 8.72 20.63 0.93
N SER A 114 9.31 19.62 0.30
CA SER A 114 9.98 19.76 -1.01
C SER A 114 9.02 20.15 -2.14
N TYR A 115 7.74 19.84 -1.99
CA TYR A 115 6.68 20.32 -2.88
C TYR A 115 6.21 21.74 -2.56
N GLY A 116 6.78 22.41 -1.55
CA GLY A 116 6.50 23.82 -1.23
C GLY A 116 5.39 24.06 -0.23
N ALA A 117 4.86 23.04 0.43
CA ALA A 117 3.83 23.20 1.46
C ALA A 117 4.43 23.66 2.81
N ASN A 118 3.68 24.48 3.52
CA ASN A 118 3.91 24.75 4.94
C ASN A 118 3.47 23.52 5.75
N VAL A 119 4.37 22.94 6.55
CA VAL A 119 4.08 21.76 7.37
C VAL A 119 4.04 22.13 8.84
N VAL A 120 2.88 21.92 9.46
CA VAL A 120 2.64 22.08 10.90
C VAL A 120 2.65 20.69 11.53
N LEU A 121 3.47 20.50 12.57
CA LEU A 121 3.53 19.27 13.36
C LEU A 121 2.78 19.47 14.66
N GLU A 122 1.70 18.70 14.89
CA GLU A 122 0.82 18.87 16.05
C GLU A 122 0.27 17.53 16.54
N GLY A 123 0.28 17.34 17.86
CA GLY A 123 -0.23 16.16 18.53
C GLY A 123 0.56 14.89 18.26
N LEU A 124 0.07 13.76 18.74
CA LEU A 124 0.73 12.46 18.62
C LEU A 124 0.03 11.53 17.61
N VAL A 125 -1.26 11.76 17.37
CA VAL A 125 -2.09 10.91 16.49
C VAL A 125 -2.78 11.75 15.40
N TYR A 126 -3.34 11.06 14.41
CA TYR A 126 -4.04 11.71 13.30
C TYR A 126 -5.16 12.65 13.76
N ASP A 127 -5.92 12.26 14.78
CA ASP A 127 -7.07 13.03 15.24
C ASP A 127 -6.65 14.39 15.84
N ASP A 128 -5.49 14.46 16.51
CA ASP A 128 -4.91 15.72 17.02
C ASP A 128 -4.56 16.66 15.85
N ALA A 129 -3.83 16.12 14.87
CA ALA A 129 -3.45 16.87 13.67
C ALA A 129 -4.68 17.33 12.86
N TYR A 130 -5.72 16.51 12.81
CA TYR A 130 -6.98 16.89 12.16
C TYR A 130 -7.69 18.03 12.89
N ALA A 131 -7.77 17.96 14.24
CA ALA A 131 -8.36 19.02 15.04
C ALA A 131 -7.63 20.37 14.84
N LYS A 132 -6.28 20.33 14.82
CA LYS A 132 -5.47 21.52 14.54
C LYS A 132 -5.66 22.05 13.12
N ALA A 133 -5.80 21.17 12.15
CA ALA A 133 -6.10 21.60 10.76
C ALA A 133 -7.45 22.31 10.67
N VAL A 134 -8.46 21.85 11.39
CA VAL A 134 -9.79 22.50 11.47
C VAL A 134 -9.71 23.85 12.19
N GLU A 135 -8.89 23.97 13.22
CA GLU A 135 -8.64 25.26 13.93
C GLU A 135 -8.03 26.27 12.95
N ILE A 136 -6.92 25.94 12.30
CA ILE A 136 -6.25 26.80 11.31
C ILE A 136 -7.21 27.16 10.15
N GLN A 137 -8.02 26.20 9.69
CA GLN A 137 -9.03 26.46 8.67
C GLN A 137 -10.00 27.57 9.08
N LYS A 138 -10.48 27.55 10.32
CA LYS A 138 -11.41 28.57 10.85
C LYS A 138 -10.76 29.95 10.94
N GLU A 139 -9.49 30.00 11.29
CA GLU A 139 -8.74 31.25 11.43
C GLU A 139 -8.41 31.88 10.06
N THR A 140 -7.98 31.06 9.10
CA THR A 140 -7.48 31.52 7.81
C THR A 140 -8.56 31.57 6.72
N GLY A 141 -9.64 30.80 6.87
CA GLY A 141 -10.63 30.57 5.83
C GLY A 141 -10.14 29.68 4.70
N ALA A 142 -8.98 29.00 4.84
CA ALA A 142 -8.45 28.09 3.85
C ALA A 142 -9.39 26.93 3.51
N THR A 143 -9.38 26.48 2.27
CA THR A 143 -10.23 25.36 1.85
C THR A 143 -9.64 24.04 2.34
N PHE A 144 -10.41 23.27 3.14
CA PHE A 144 -10.01 21.94 3.58
C PHE A 144 -10.11 20.92 2.43
N LEU A 145 -9.01 20.27 2.10
CA LEU A 145 -8.98 19.22 1.09
C LEU A 145 -9.16 17.85 1.71
N HIS A 146 -10.37 17.32 1.58
CA HIS A 146 -10.68 15.98 2.09
C HIS A 146 -10.00 14.89 1.23
N PRO A 147 -9.36 13.86 1.84
CA PRO A 147 -8.55 12.88 1.11
C PRO A 147 -9.34 11.90 0.21
N PHE A 148 -10.68 11.84 0.33
CA PHE A 148 -11.51 10.90 -0.44
C PHE A 148 -12.99 11.29 -0.54
N ASN A 149 -13.59 11.98 0.44
CA ASN A 149 -15.03 12.24 0.50
C ASN A 149 -15.40 13.61 -0.14
N ASP A 150 -14.95 13.83 -1.38
CA ASP A 150 -15.19 15.05 -2.17
C ASP A 150 -15.39 14.66 -3.63
N LYS A 151 -16.39 15.26 -4.30
CA LYS A 151 -16.75 14.96 -5.69
C LYS A 151 -15.60 15.18 -6.68
N TYR A 152 -14.84 16.25 -6.53
CA TYR A 152 -13.72 16.57 -7.41
C TYR A 152 -12.54 15.63 -7.17
N VAL A 153 -12.31 15.25 -5.91
CA VAL A 153 -11.30 14.25 -5.56
C VAL A 153 -11.65 12.90 -6.17
N ILE A 154 -12.90 12.44 -6.01
CA ILE A 154 -13.39 11.18 -6.59
C ILE A 154 -13.29 11.20 -8.12
N ALA A 155 -13.73 12.29 -8.77
CA ALA A 155 -13.64 12.44 -10.22
C ALA A 155 -12.20 12.40 -10.73
N GLY A 156 -11.26 13.07 -10.02
CA GLY A 156 -9.83 13.00 -10.33
C GLY A 156 -9.26 11.59 -10.25
N GLN A 157 -9.63 10.81 -9.22
CA GLN A 157 -9.23 9.40 -9.09
C GLN A 157 -9.84 8.52 -10.20
N GLY A 158 -11.06 8.85 -10.62
CA GLY A 158 -11.77 8.15 -11.71
C GLY A 158 -11.04 8.19 -13.05
N THR A 159 -10.16 9.17 -13.26
CA THR A 159 -9.33 9.24 -14.47
C THR A 159 -8.45 8.01 -14.70
N ILE A 160 -8.13 7.26 -13.63
CA ILE A 160 -7.43 5.97 -13.71
C ILE A 160 -8.29 4.97 -14.50
N GLY A 161 -9.60 4.92 -14.23
CA GLY A 161 -10.54 4.05 -14.98
C GLY A 161 -10.58 4.38 -16.46
N LEU A 162 -10.61 5.67 -16.83
CA LEU A 162 -10.54 6.08 -18.24
C LEU A 162 -9.24 5.64 -18.91
N GLU A 163 -8.10 5.78 -18.21
CA GLU A 163 -6.80 5.38 -18.74
C GLU A 163 -6.71 3.85 -18.92
N ILE A 164 -7.28 3.07 -17.99
CA ILE A 164 -7.31 1.60 -18.09
C ILE A 164 -8.04 1.18 -19.37
N PHE A 165 -9.26 1.66 -19.58
CA PHE A 165 -10.06 1.31 -20.76
C PHE A 165 -9.37 1.75 -22.06
N GLU A 166 -8.75 2.92 -22.07
CA GLU A 166 -7.98 3.41 -23.22
C GLU A 166 -6.75 2.53 -23.51
N GLN A 167 -5.96 2.19 -22.50
CA GLN A 167 -4.71 1.42 -22.65
C GLN A 167 -4.97 -0.07 -22.97
N MET A 168 -6.07 -0.62 -22.47
CA MET A 168 -6.50 -2.00 -22.71
C MET A 168 -7.40 -2.16 -23.95
N ASN A 169 -7.60 -1.09 -24.73
CA ASN A 169 -8.51 -1.10 -25.90
C ASN A 169 -9.91 -1.64 -25.55
N ASN A 170 -10.45 -1.24 -24.42
CA ASN A 170 -11.72 -1.68 -23.82
C ASN A 170 -11.83 -3.18 -23.48
N LYS A 171 -10.72 -3.92 -23.49
CA LYS A 171 -10.69 -5.35 -23.14
C LYS A 171 -10.32 -5.51 -21.66
N VAL A 172 -11.26 -5.22 -20.78
CA VAL A 172 -11.13 -5.33 -19.32
C VAL A 172 -12.36 -6.03 -18.78
N ASP A 173 -12.16 -7.15 -18.09
CA ASP A 173 -13.23 -7.93 -17.49
C ASP A 173 -13.37 -7.62 -16.00
N THR A 174 -12.24 -7.47 -15.30
CA THR A 174 -12.23 -7.18 -13.85
C THR A 174 -11.17 -6.16 -13.48
N ILE A 175 -11.49 -5.27 -12.53
CA ILE A 175 -10.55 -4.34 -11.90
C ILE A 175 -10.54 -4.59 -10.39
N LEU A 176 -9.37 -4.95 -9.84
CA LEU A 176 -9.15 -5.01 -8.39
C LEU A 176 -8.59 -3.66 -7.92
N CYS A 177 -9.20 -3.08 -6.90
CA CYS A 177 -8.85 -1.75 -6.41
C CYS A 177 -8.75 -1.72 -4.88
N PRO A 178 -7.67 -1.12 -4.30
CA PRO A 178 -7.55 -0.95 -2.86
C PRO A 178 -8.64 -0.03 -2.31
N ILE A 179 -9.16 -0.33 -1.13
CA ILE A 179 -10.13 0.52 -0.44
C ILE A 179 -9.58 1.00 0.91
N GLY A 180 -9.37 2.32 1.05
CA GLY A 180 -9.34 3.01 2.33
C GLY A 180 -10.67 3.71 2.58
N GLY A 181 -10.70 5.05 2.46
CA GLY A 181 -11.95 5.83 2.55
C GLY A 181 -12.90 5.73 1.35
N GLY A 182 -12.54 4.99 0.31
CA GLY A 182 -13.38 4.68 -0.85
C GLY A 182 -13.21 5.60 -2.07
N GLY A 183 -12.40 6.66 -2.00
CA GLY A 183 -12.31 7.65 -3.08
C GLY A 183 -11.79 7.11 -4.41
N ILE A 184 -10.76 6.26 -4.39
CA ILE A 184 -10.19 5.69 -5.62
C ILE A 184 -11.16 4.70 -6.28
N ILE A 185 -11.71 3.76 -5.52
CA ILE A 185 -12.61 2.76 -6.08
C ILE A 185 -13.93 3.38 -6.56
N ALA A 186 -14.49 4.36 -5.83
CA ALA A 186 -15.68 5.08 -6.24
C ALA A 186 -15.46 5.80 -7.58
N GLY A 187 -14.31 6.46 -7.75
CA GLY A 187 -13.95 7.13 -9.00
C GLY A 187 -13.77 6.15 -10.16
N ILE A 188 -12.96 5.08 -9.95
CA ILE A 188 -12.71 4.05 -10.96
C ILE A 188 -14.01 3.35 -11.35
N ALA A 189 -14.83 2.93 -10.38
CA ALA A 189 -16.09 2.26 -10.62
C ALA A 189 -17.07 3.14 -11.41
N THR A 190 -17.15 4.44 -11.09
CA THR A 190 -17.96 5.41 -11.85
C THR A 190 -17.57 5.46 -13.32
N ALA A 191 -16.28 5.56 -13.61
CA ALA A 191 -15.80 5.59 -15.00
C ALA A 191 -15.96 4.24 -15.68
N ALA A 192 -15.55 3.16 -15.05
CA ALA A 192 -15.53 1.82 -15.63
C ALA A 192 -16.92 1.28 -15.93
N LYS A 193 -17.85 1.33 -14.98
CA LYS A 193 -19.24 0.87 -15.18
C LYS A 193 -20.01 1.70 -16.22
N ALA A 194 -19.65 2.98 -16.37
CA ALA A 194 -20.24 3.82 -17.42
C ALA A 194 -19.69 3.50 -18.83
N LEU A 195 -18.45 3.03 -18.95
CA LEU A 195 -17.82 2.59 -20.19
C LEU A 195 -18.20 1.16 -20.56
N ASN A 196 -18.23 0.27 -19.57
CA ASN A 196 -18.63 -1.13 -19.70
C ASN A 196 -19.43 -1.55 -18.46
N PRO A 197 -20.76 -1.62 -18.52
CA PRO A 197 -21.58 -2.04 -17.38
C PRO A 197 -21.27 -3.46 -16.85
N ASN A 198 -20.67 -4.31 -17.68
CA ASN A 198 -20.37 -5.70 -17.35
C ASN A 198 -19.02 -5.87 -16.67
N VAL A 199 -18.14 -4.83 -16.62
CA VAL A 199 -16.85 -4.94 -15.95
C VAL A 199 -17.06 -5.20 -14.46
N LYS A 200 -16.36 -6.19 -13.89
CA LYS A 200 -16.41 -6.48 -12.46
C LYS A 200 -15.48 -5.55 -11.68
N ILE A 201 -15.97 -4.94 -10.63
CA ILE A 201 -15.20 -4.08 -9.72
C ILE A 201 -15.07 -4.77 -8.38
N VAL A 202 -13.85 -5.16 -8.03
CA VAL A 202 -13.53 -5.85 -6.77
C VAL A 202 -12.73 -4.92 -5.88
N GLY A 203 -13.26 -4.65 -4.70
CA GLY A 203 -12.56 -3.89 -3.68
C GLY A 203 -11.67 -4.80 -2.82
N VAL A 204 -10.49 -4.33 -2.44
CA VAL A 204 -9.60 -5.06 -1.54
C VAL A 204 -9.26 -4.21 -0.33
N GLN A 205 -9.50 -4.75 0.88
CA GLN A 205 -9.17 -4.12 2.16
C GLN A 205 -8.28 -5.01 3.02
N THR A 206 -7.54 -4.40 3.95
CA THR A 206 -6.92 -5.16 5.04
C THR A 206 -7.99 -5.71 6.00
N ALA A 207 -7.84 -6.94 6.42
CA ALA A 207 -8.73 -7.59 7.39
C ALA A 207 -8.70 -6.89 8.77
N ASN A 208 -7.66 -6.11 9.04
CA ASN A 208 -7.53 -5.35 10.28
C ASN A 208 -8.42 -4.10 10.32
N ILE A 209 -8.79 -3.53 9.16
CA ILE A 209 -9.60 -2.31 9.08
C ILE A 209 -10.62 -2.47 7.93
N PRO A 210 -11.62 -3.35 8.10
CA PRO A 210 -12.56 -3.72 7.03
C PRO A 210 -13.76 -2.77 6.93
N SER A 211 -13.54 -1.46 6.96
CA SER A 211 -14.61 -0.47 7.10
C SER A 211 -15.60 -0.45 5.94
N MET A 212 -15.16 -0.60 4.68
CA MET A 212 -16.06 -0.70 3.54
C MET A 212 -16.77 -2.04 3.51
N TYR A 213 -16.07 -3.15 3.81
CA TYR A 213 -16.65 -4.48 3.88
C TYR A 213 -17.82 -4.54 4.87
N GLU A 214 -17.61 -4.04 6.10
CA GLU A 214 -18.64 -3.98 7.12
C GLU A 214 -19.78 -3.00 6.76
N SER A 215 -19.43 -1.88 6.09
CA SER A 215 -20.43 -0.93 5.60
C SER A 215 -21.32 -1.53 4.50
N MET A 216 -20.75 -2.26 3.56
CA MET A 216 -21.48 -2.96 2.50
C MET A 216 -22.40 -4.04 3.10
N LYS A 217 -21.89 -4.82 4.06
CA LYS A 217 -22.64 -5.86 4.75
C LYS A 217 -23.82 -5.30 5.57
N SER A 218 -23.63 -4.16 6.24
CA SER A 218 -24.67 -3.53 7.08
C SER A 218 -25.60 -2.59 6.30
N GLY A 219 -25.29 -2.26 5.06
CA GLY A 219 -26.05 -1.31 4.23
C GLY A 219 -25.91 0.17 4.65
N LYS A 220 -25.01 0.49 5.58
CA LYS A 220 -24.75 1.86 6.08
C LYS A 220 -23.28 2.04 6.42
N VAL A 221 -22.80 3.29 6.43
CA VAL A 221 -21.44 3.62 6.87
C VAL A 221 -21.22 3.10 8.29
N THR A 222 -20.20 2.25 8.43
CA THR A 222 -19.86 1.56 9.69
C THR A 222 -18.37 1.78 9.97
N THR A 223 -18.05 2.16 11.20
CA THR A 223 -16.68 2.22 11.68
C THR A 223 -16.19 0.83 12.04
N ALA A 224 -15.04 0.43 11.48
CA ALA A 224 -14.43 -0.87 11.75
C ALA A 224 -12.93 -0.75 11.93
N PHE A 225 -12.44 -1.28 13.06
CA PHE A 225 -11.02 -1.32 13.42
C PHE A 225 -10.77 -2.48 14.36
N LYS A 226 -9.84 -3.36 14.01
CA LYS A 226 -9.41 -4.49 14.85
C LYS A 226 -7.99 -4.29 15.35
N SER A 227 -7.09 -3.85 14.46
CA SER A 227 -5.68 -3.64 14.75
C SER A 227 -5.07 -2.66 13.74
N THR A 228 -3.80 -2.29 13.96
CA THR A 228 -2.99 -1.56 12.98
C THR A 228 -2.68 -2.41 11.76
N SER A 229 -2.29 -1.77 10.65
CA SER A 229 -1.95 -2.44 9.40
C SER A 229 -0.70 -1.84 8.77
N ILE A 230 0.10 -2.68 8.09
CA ILE A 230 1.21 -2.22 7.24
C ILE A 230 0.70 -1.49 5.98
N ALA A 231 -0.59 -1.64 5.65
CA ALA A 231 -1.27 -0.90 4.59
C ALA A 231 -1.80 0.45 5.11
N ASP A 232 -0.90 1.31 5.60
CA ASP A 232 -1.21 2.58 6.26
C ASP A 232 -2.05 3.52 5.38
N GLY A 233 -1.80 3.59 4.07
CA GLY A 233 -2.53 4.44 3.13
C GLY A 233 -4.01 4.08 2.94
N ILE A 234 -4.44 2.87 3.35
CA ILE A 234 -5.84 2.44 3.36
C ILE A 234 -6.39 2.18 4.77
N SER A 235 -5.64 2.54 5.82
CA SER A 235 -6.04 2.34 7.22
C SER A 235 -7.10 3.35 7.68
N VAL A 236 -8.24 3.36 7.00
CA VAL A 236 -9.36 4.30 7.23
C VAL A 236 -10.49 3.58 7.98
N LYS A 237 -10.68 3.95 9.25
CA LYS A 237 -11.65 3.31 10.15
C LYS A 237 -13.11 3.53 9.75
N THR A 238 -13.40 4.64 9.06
CA THR A 238 -14.75 5.00 8.62
C THR A 238 -14.69 5.52 7.19
N VAL A 239 -15.41 4.89 6.28
CA VAL A 239 -15.50 5.31 4.87
C VAL A 239 -16.29 6.61 4.73
N GLY A 240 -16.11 7.34 3.62
CA GLY A 240 -16.90 8.53 3.36
C GLY A 240 -18.34 8.20 2.98
N GLU A 241 -19.29 9.05 3.36
CA GLU A 241 -20.69 8.85 2.98
C GLU A 241 -20.90 8.90 1.45
N LEU A 242 -20.27 9.87 0.78
CA LEU A 242 -20.36 9.99 -0.66
C LEU A 242 -19.71 8.80 -1.36
N THR A 243 -18.53 8.37 -0.89
CA THR A 243 -17.82 7.21 -1.46
C THR A 243 -18.58 5.92 -1.22
N PHE A 244 -19.17 5.72 -0.05
CA PHE A 244 -20.00 4.56 0.25
C PHE A 244 -21.26 4.52 -0.63
N ASN A 245 -21.96 5.67 -0.80
CA ASN A 245 -23.16 5.73 -1.62
C ASN A 245 -22.89 5.43 -3.11
N ILE A 246 -21.70 5.73 -3.60
CA ILE A 246 -21.25 5.33 -4.95
C ILE A 246 -20.87 3.84 -4.96
N ALA A 247 -20.09 3.42 -3.98
CA ALA A 247 -19.53 2.07 -3.88
C ALA A 247 -20.62 1.00 -3.81
N LYS A 248 -21.64 1.19 -2.97
CA LYS A 248 -22.73 0.21 -2.78
C LYS A 248 -23.50 -0.13 -4.05
N ASP A 249 -23.53 0.79 -5.03
CA ASP A 249 -24.26 0.61 -6.28
C ASP A 249 -23.36 0.04 -7.40
N LEU A 250 -22.01 0.20 -7.30
CA LEU A 250 -21.07 -0.04 -8.40
C LEU A 250 -20.01 -1.10 -8.11
N ILE A 251 -19.77 -1.44 -6.84
CA ILE A 251 -18.80 -2.47 -6.47
C ILE A 251 -19.50 -3.82 -6.40
N ASP A 252 -18.93 -4.81 -7.09
CA ASP A 252 -19.52 -6.15 -7.17
C ASP A 252 -19.12 -7.01 -5.97
N GLU A 253 -17.92 -6.81 -5.41
CA GLU A 253 -17.36 -7.63 -4.34
C GLU A 253 -16.32 -6.85 -3.52
N VAL A 254 -16.19 -7.15 -2.23
CA VAL A 254 -15.09 -6.69 -1.38
C VAL A 254 -14.44 -7.89 -0.72
N VAL A 255 -13.13 -8.06 -0.93
CA VAL A 255 -12.32 -9.12 -0.32
C VAL A 255 -11.35 -8.56 0.72
N LEU A 256 -11.01 -9.40 1.71
CA LEU A 256 -10.12 -9.04 2.81
C LEU A 256 -8.81 -9.82 2.74
N VAL A 257 -7.68 -9.11 2.89
CA VAL A 257 -6.34 -9.69 2.93
C VAL A 257 -5.69 -9.48 4.31
N GLN A 258 -4.86 -10.44 4.72
CA GLN A 258 -4.14 -10.43 5.99
C GLN A 258 -2.80 -9.69 5.87
N GLU A 259 -2.22 -9.29 7.00
CA GLU A 259 -0.95 -8.54 7.02
C GLU A 259 0.21 -9.32 6.38
N ASP A 260 0.28 -10.63 6.62
CA ASP A 260 1.32 -11.48 6.05
C ASP A 260 1.15 -11.65 4.54
N GLU A 261 -0.09 -11.74 4.06
CA GLU A 261 -0.43 -11.78 2.63
C GLU A 261 -0.03 -10.47 1.92
N ILE A 262 -0.21 -9.32 2.61
CA ILE A 262 0.23 -8.01 2.10
C ILE A 262 1.76 -7.93 2.02
N ALA A 263 2.46 -8.41 3.06
CA ALA A 263 3.92 -8.41 3.09
C ALA A 263 4.51 -9.29 1.97
N GLU A 264 3.92 -10.46 1.73
CA GLU A 264 4.30 -11.36 0.63
C GLU A 264 4.08 -10.68 -0.73
N ALA A 265 2.96 -9.97 -0.91
CA ALA A 265 2.67 -9.25 -2.14
C ALA A 265 3.65 -8.10 -2.41
N VAL A 266 4.10 -7.37 -1.38
CA VAL A 266 5.15 -6.34 -1.53
C VAL A 266 6.44 -6.97 -2.03
N LEU A 267 6.86 -8.10 -1.45
CA LEU A 267 8.05 -8.83 -1.87
C LEU A 267 7.89 -9.36 -3.31
N PHE A 268 6.74 -9.96 -3.63
CA PHE A 268 6.42 -10.45 -4.97
C PHE A 268 6.56 -9.36 -6.03
N LEU A 269 5.98 -8.17 -5.79
CA LEU A 269 6.05 -7.04 -6.72
C LEU A 269 7.50 -6.58 -6.95
N MET A 270 8.31 -6.55 -5.90
CA MET A 270 9.71 -6.18 -6.00
C MET A 270 10.52 -7.24 -6.77
N GLU A 271 10.32 -8.52 -6.49
CA GLU A 271 11.08 -9.60 -7.10
C GLU A 271 10.65 -9.93 -8.54
N ASN A 272 9.35 -9.88 -8.84
CA ASN A 272 8.82 -10.33 -10.13
C ASN A 272 8.46 -9.19 -11.08
N GLN A 273 7.98 -8.05 -10.57
CA GLN A 273 7.61 -6.89 -11.39
C GLN A 273 8.65 -5.76 -11.39
N LYS A 274 9.67 -5.85 -10.51
CA LYS A 274 10.72 -4.84 -10.35
C LYS A 274 10.17 -3.45 -9.98
N VAL A 275 9.04 -3.44 -9.28
CA VAL A 275 8.41 -2.21 -8.78
C VAL A 275 8.31 -2.25 -7.25
N VAL A 276 8.49 -1.08 -6.64
CA VAL A 276 8.29 -0.89 -5.20
C VAL A 276 6.86 -0.43 -4.97
N ALA A 277 6.11 -1.17 -4.15
CA ALA A 277 4.78 -0.80 -3.68
C ALA A 277 4.77 -0.66 -2.15
N GLU A 278 3.99 0.28 -1.64
CA GLU A 278 3.65 0.31 -0.21
C GLU A 278 2.59 -0.75 0.11
N GLY A 279 2.38 -1.08 1.38
CA GLY A 279 1.39 -2.09 1.77
C GLY A 279 0.02 -1.86 1.16
N SER A 280 -0.45 -0.60 1.13
CA SER A 280 -1.72 -0.20 0.50
C SER A 280 -1.76 -0.44 -1.02
N GLY A 281 -0.61 -0.33 -1.69
CA GLY A 281 -0.48 -0.58 -3.13
C GLY A 281 -0.42 -2.07 -3.47
N ALA A 282 -0.06 -2.92 -2.51
CA ALA A 282 0.15 -4.35 -2.73
C ALA A 282 -1.09 -5.22 -2.46
N VAL A 283 -2.14 -4.69 -1.81
CA VAL A 283 -3.30 -5.50 -1.38
C VAL A 283 -4.01 -6.21 -2.54
N THR A 284 -4.07 -5.60 -3.72
CA THR A 284 -4.69 -6.22 -4.90
C THR A 284 -3.90 -7.43 -5.40
N THR A 285 -2.57 -7.35 -5.33
CA THR A 285 -1.66 -8.46 -5.61
C THR A 285 -1.83 -9.57 -4.56
N ALA A 286 -1.93 -9.21 -3.28
CA ALA A 286 -2.19 -10.16 -2.20
C ALA A 286 -3.48 -10.96 -2.44
N ALA A 287 -4.55 -10.30 -2.88
CA ALA A 287 -5.83 -10.98 -3.16
C ALA A 287 -5.72 -12.06 -4.25
N ILE A 288 -4.88 -11.85 -5.26
CA ILE A 288 -4.62 -12.86 -6.31
C ILE A 288 -3.70 -13.97 -5.78
N LEU A 289 -2.56 -13.60 -5.18
CA LEU A 289 -1.56 -14.57 -4.71
C LEU A 289 -2.15 -15.59 -3.73
N THR A 290 -3.05 -15.14 -2.87
CA THR A 290 -3.65 -15.98 -1.82
C THR A 290 -5.00 -16.57 -2.20
N GLY A 291 -5.43 -16.38 -3.47
CA GLY A 291 -6.68 -16.91 -3.99
C GLY A 291 -7.94 -16.34 -3.34
N LYS A 292 -7.87 -15.17 -2.68
CA LYS A 292 -9.04 -14.42 -2.18
C LYS A 292 -9.90 -13.92 -3.34
N TYR A 293 -9.27 -13.60 -4.45
CA TYR A 293 -9.90 -13.47 -5.76
C TYR A 293 -9.27 -14.48 -6.72
N LYS A 294 -10.11 -15.27 -7.38
CA LYS A 294 -9.68 -16.25 -8.38
C LYS A 294 -10.21 -15.83 -9.75
N PRO A 295 -9.34 -15.34 -10.64
CA PRO A 295 -9.74 -15.04 -12.02
C PRO A 295 -10.28 -16.29 -12.74
N LYS A 296 -11.14 -16.05 -13.71
CA LYS A 296 -11.51 -17.08 -14.67
C LYS A 296 -10.40 -17.28 -15.72
N GLU A 297 -10.40 -18.41 -16.36
CA GLU A 297 -9.48 -18.67 -17.49
C GLU A 297 -9.62 -17.59 -18.58
N ASN A 298 -8.48 -17.05 -19.04
CA ASN A 298 -8.39 -15.97 -20.03
C ASN A 298 -9.06 -14.63 -19.64
N GLU A 299 -9.45 -14.43 -18.36
CA GLU A 299 -10.00 -13.16 -17.88
C GLU A 299 -8.95 -12.04 -17.91
N ASN A 300 -9.30 -10.87 -18.43
CA ASN A 300 -8.42 -9.69 -18.39
C ASN A 300 -8.61 -8.95 -17.08
N VAL A 301 -7.68 -9.10 -16.17
CA VAL A 301 -7.74 -8.57 -14.79
C VAL A 301 -6.72 -7.46 -14.61
N VAL A 302 -7.17 -6.28 -14.19
CA VAL A 302 -6.29 -5.14 -13.89
C VAL A 302 -6.21 -4.92 -12.38
N LEU A 303 -5.01 -4.99 -11.84
CA LEU A 303 -4.69 -4.74 -10.43
C LEU A 303 -4.16 -3.31 -10.25
N ILE A 304 -4.74 -2.53 -9.35
CA ILE A 304 -4.26 -1.17 -9.08
C ILE A 304 -3.14 -1.21 -8.05
N ILE A 305 -1.91 -0.85 -8.44
CA ILE A 305 -0.83 -0.54 -7.50
C ILE A 305 -0.97 0.94 -7.12
N SER A 306 -1.65 1.23 -6.03
CA SER A 306 -2.11 2.59 -5.71
C SER A 306 -1.03 3.56 -5.26
N GLY A 307 0.09 3.05 -4.71
CA GLY A 307 1.20 3.85 -4.24
C GLY A 307 2.45 3.04 -3.93
N GLY A 308 3.59 3.73 -3.85
CA GLY A 308 4.91 3.16 -3.55
C GLY A 308 5.70 3.90 -2.47
N ASN A 309 5.08 4.83 -1.73
CA ASN A 309 5.73 5.67 -0.71
C ASN A 309 5.94 4.91 0.62
N ILE A 310 6.55 3.74 0.52
CA ILE A 310 6.89 2.93 1.69
C ILE A 310 8.12 3.51 2.41
N ASP A 311 8.09 3.48 3.74
CA ASP A 311 9.27 3.77 4.55
C ASP A 311 10.30 2.65 4.40
N VAL A 312 11.59 3.01 4.22
CA VAL A 312 12.68 2.07 3.94
C VAL A 312 12.88 1.07 5.10
N ASN A 313 12.69 1.50 6.35
CA ASN A 313 12.80 0.60 7.50
C ASN A 313 11.63 -0.39 7.52
N THR A 314 10.44 0.07 7.14
CA THR A 314 9.27 -0.80 6.99
C THR A 314 9.48 -1.79 5.84
N LEU A 315 10.01 -1.34 4.70
CA LEU A 315 10.36 -2.22 3.57
C LEU A 315 11.38 -3.29 4.00
N ASN A 316 12.44 -2.91 4.73
CA ASN A 316 13.41 -3.85 5.25
C ASN A 316 12.76 -4.94 6.13
N ARG A 317 11.85 -4.55 7.04
CA ARG A 317 11.12 -5.52 7.88
C ARG A 317 10.25 -6.47 7.05
N ILE A 318 9.57 -5.96 6.03
CA ILE A 318 8.75 -6.75 5.12
C ILE A 318 9.62 -7.74 4.34
N VAL A 319 10.75 -7.29 3.78
CA VAL A 319 11.68 -8.15 3.04
C VAL A 319 12.21 -9.26 3.94
N VAL A 320 12.70 -8.93 5.15
CA VAL A 320 13.20 -9.93 6.10
C VAL A 320 12.12 -10.95 6.45
N LYS A 321 10.90 -10.49 6.75
CA LYS A 321 9.77 -11.38 7.08
C LYS A 321 9.39 -12.27 5.89
N GLY A 322 9.36 -11.71 4.69
CA GLY A 322 9.06 -12.48 3.47
C GLY A 322 10.10 -13.56 3.19
N LEU A 323 11.40 -13.26 3.39
CA LEU A 323 12.47 -14.25 3.28
C LEU A 323 12.36 -15.38 4.31
N ILE A 324 11.95 -15.05 5.54
CA ILE A 324 11.71 -16.07 6.58
C ILE A 324 10.51 -16.95 6.20
N ASN A 325 9.40 -16.33 5.82
CA ASN A 325 8.16 -17.04 5.47
C ASN A 325 8.32 -17.96 4.25
N SER A 326 9.18 -17.58 3.30
CA SER A 326 9.49 -18.41 2.11
C SER A 326 10.59 -19.45 2.34
N GLY A 327 11.09 -19.57 3.58
CA GLY A 327 12.20 -20.50 3.90
C GLY A 327 13.56 -20.10 3.32
N ARG A 328 13.71 -18.84 2.86
CA ARG A 328 14.97 -18.31 2.30
C ARG A 328 15.88 -17.67 3.34
N ARG A 329 15.40 -17.55 4.57
CA ARG A 329 16.17 -17.13 5.74
C ARG A 329 15.78 -17.96 6.93
N PHE A 330 16.76 -18.53 7.60
CA PHE A 330 16.57 -19.33 8.79
C PHE A 330 17.46 -18.83 9.92
N SER A 331 16.93 -18.81 11.14
CA SER A 331 17.69 -18.50 12.34
C SER A 331 17.42 -19.55 13.41
N PHE A 332 18.45 -19.93 14.14
CA PHE A 332 18.33 -20.80 15.30
C PHE A 332 19.35 -20.42 16.37
N VAL A 333 19.11 -20.88 17.57
CA VAL A 333 20.04 -20.77 18.69
C VAL A 333 20.49 -22.21 19.10
N THR A 334 21.78 -22.39 19.35
CA THR A 334 22.30 -23.62 19.87
C THR A 334 23.42 -23.35 20.89
N GLU A 335 23.81 -24.35 21.64
CA GLU A 335 24.94 -24.29 22.55
C GLU A 335 26.15 -24.93 21.88
N ILE A 336 27.30 -24.28 21.95
CA ILE A 336 28.60 -24.79 21.47
C ILE A 336 29.60 -24.84 22.61
N LYS A 337 30.62 -25.69 22.52
CA LYS A 337 31.70 -25.78 23.52
C LYS A 337 32.56 -24.51 23.48
N ASP A 338 32.83 -23.92 24.65
CA ASP A 338 33.73 -22.77 24.80
C ASP A 338 35.20 -23.25 24.80
N LYS A 339 35.64 -23.64 23.61
CA LYS A 339 37.04 -24.08 23.35
C LYS A 339 37.40 -23.85 21.89
N PRO A 340 38.69 -23.78 21.54
CA PRO A 340 39.14 -23.75 20.16
C PRO A 340 38.50 -24.86 19.32
N GLY A 341 37.88 -24.46 18.18
CA GLY A 341 37.19 -25.37 17.27
C GLY A 341 35.68 -25.54 17.52
N GLY A 342 35.12 -25.11 18.65
CA GLY A 342 33.69 -25.27 18.94
C GLY A 342 32.77 -24.62 17.90
N LEU A 343 33.02 -23.38 17.50
CA LEU A 343 32.28 -22.72 16.42
C LEU A 343 32.61 -23.31 15.04
N ALA A 344 33.87 -23.71 14.82
CA ALA A 344 34.31 -24.26 13.53
C ALA A 344 33.60 -25.57 13.19
N GLU A 345 33.29 -26.40 14.16
CA GLU A 345 32.52 -27.63 13.99
C GLU A 345 31.09 -27.33 13.47
N LEU A 346 30.39 -26.42 14.12
CA LEU A 346 29.06 -26.00 13.70
C LEU A 346 29.05 -25.37 12.29
N THR A 347 29.98 -24.43 12.05
CA THR A 347 30.02 -23.72 10.74
C THR A 347 30.42 -24.65 9.60
N LYS A 348 31.22 -25.70 9.85
CA LYS A 348 31.57 -26.73 8.86
C LYS A 348 30.33 -27.53 8.43
N ILE A 349 29.44 -27.88 9.35
CA ILE A 349 28.18 -28.56 9.03
C ILE A 349 27.32 -27.69 8.14
N LEU A 350 27.15 -26.41 8.49
CA LEU A 350 26.36 -25.47 7.72
C LEU A 350 26.94 -25.24 6.32
N SER A 351 28.26 -25.10 6.20
CA SER A 351 28.96 -24.95 4.93
C SER A 351 28.81 -26.17 4.01
N ASN A 352 28.83 -27.37 4.56
CA ASN A 352 28.66 -28.61 3.79
C ASN A 352 27.24 -28.78 3.24
N LEU A 353 26.29 -27.98 3.72
CA LEU A 353 24.90 -27.91 3.26
C LEU A 353 24.60 -26.66 2.44
N ASP A 354 25.63 -25.94 1.98
CA ASP A 354 25.48 -24.70 1.20
C ASP A 354 24.68 -23.60 1.93
N ALA A 355 24.62 -23.63 3.25
CA ALA A 355 23.99 -22.57 4.03
C ALA A 355 24.93 -21.36 4.17
N ASN A 356 24.57 -20.22 3.58
CA ASN A 356 25.36 -18.98 3.67
C ASN A 356 25.08 -18.25 4.97
N ILE A 357 26.06 -18.21 5.89
CA ILE A 357 25.93 -17.58 7.21
C ILE A 357 25.92 -16.05 7.04
N ILE A 358 24.84 -15.40 7.47
CA ILE A 358 24.69 -13.93 7.49
C ILE A 358 25.24 -13.38 8.81
N THR A 359 24.85 -13.97 9.94
CA THR A 359 25.32 -13.58 11.27
C THR A 359 25.57 -14.79 12.16
N ALA A 360 26.60 -14.67 12.99
CA ALA A 360 26.93 -15.62 14.06
C ALA A 360 27.22 -14.80 15.33
N ASN A 361 26.28 -14.78 16.27
CA ASN A 361 26.40 -14.05 17.52
C ASN A 361 26.69 -15.06 18.66
N LEU A 362 27.79 -14.86 19.36
CA LEU A 362 28.15 -15.68 20.52
C LEU A 362 27.88 -14.90 21.80
N SER A 363 27.33 -15.57 22.79
CA SER A 363 27.11 -15.01 24.13
C SER A 363 27.31 -16.06 25.18
N SER A 364 27.75 -15.63 26.39
CA SER A 364 27.92 -16.52 27.52
C SER A 364 26.61 -17.17 27.92
N THR A 365 26.66 -18.46 28.26
CA THR A 365 25.55 -19.21 28.88
C THR A 365 25.69 -19.20 30.41
N LYS A 366 24.69 -19.75 31.12
CA LYS A 366 24.82 -20.02 32.56
C LYS A 366 25.73 -21.21 32.88
N ALA A 367 25.95 -22.10 31.89
CA ALA A 367 26.82 -23.26 32.06
C ALA A 367 28.30 -22.90 31.76
N ILE A 368 29.21 -23.28 32.65
CA ILE A 368 30.64 -23.05 32.46
C ILE A 368 31.14 -24.00 31.36
N GLY A 369 31.88 -23.44 30.39
CA GLY A 369 32.44 -24.20 29.26
C GLY A 369 31.52 -24.32 28.05
N GLU A 370 30.41 -23.55 28.02
CA GLU A 370 29.49 -23.46 26.91
C GLU A 370 29.19 -22.00 26.50
N LEU A 371 28.99 -21.77 25.21
CA LEU A 371 28.54 -20.52 24.62
C LEU A 371 27.21 -20.73 23.88
N SER A 372 26.33 -19.75 23.98
CA SER A 372 25.16 -19.69 23.12
C SER A 372 25.58 -19.12 21.78
N ALA A 373 25.28 -19.82 20.69
CA ALA A 373 25.48 -19.39 19.31
C ALA A 373 24.15 -19.17 18.64
N GLN A 374 23.85 -17.90 18.35
CA GLN A 374 22.73 -17.52 17.52
C GLN A 374 23.19 -17.38 16.07
N MET A 375 22.69 -18.25 15.21
CA MET A 375 23.05 -18.33 13.80
C MET A 375 21.90 -17.84 12.95
N THR A 376 22.18 -16.97 11.96
CA THR A 376 21.24 -16.60 10.90
C THR A 376 21.90 -16.86 9.55
N MET A 377 21.17 -17.47 8.64
CA MET A 377 21.70 -17.89 7.34
C MET A 377 20.69 -17.72 6.21
N GLU A 378 21.18 -17.64 4.98
CA GLU A 378 20.38 -17.82 3.78
C GLU A 378 20.20 -19.31 3.52
N THR A 379 19.00 -19.65 3.09
CA THR A 379 18.57 -21.03 2.76
C THR A 379 17.81 -20.98 1.43
N PHE A 380 17.64 -22.10 0.74
CA PHE A 380 16.95 -22.14 -0.54
C PHE A 380 15.42 -22.14 -0.34
N ASP A 381 14.94 -22.97 0.61
CA ASP A 381 13.54 -23.21 0.90
C ASP A 381 13.35 -23.91 2.26
N HIS A 382 12.12 -24.29 2.57
CA HIS A 382 11.79 -25.04 3.79
C HIS A 382 12.41 -26.44 3.85
N GLU A 383 12.55 -27.11 2.70
CA GLU A 383 13.20 -28.44 2.66
C GLU A 383 14.67 -28.34 3.03
N HIS A 384 15.36 -27.32 2.57
CA HIS A 384 16.74 -27.02 2.93
C HIS A 384 16.87 -26.75 4.45
N ILE A 385 15.94 -25.99 5.04
CA ILE A 385 15.91 -25.76 6.49
C ILE A 385 15.80 -27.08 7.26
N GLU A 386 14.94 -27.99 6.85
CA GLU A 386 14.79 -29.29 7.53
C GLU A 386 16.06 -30.17 7.40
N LYS A 387 16.76 -30.13 6.26
CA LYS A 387 18.07 -30.79 6.09
C LYS A 387 19.10 -30.21 7.06
N ILE A 388 19.15 -28.89 7.23
CA ILE A 388 20.07 -28.24 8.18
C ILE A 388 19.73 -28.62 9.60
N LYS A 389 18.47 -28.54 10.00
CA LYS A 389 18.02 -28.92 11.36
C LYS A 389 18.44 -30.38 11.70
N LYS A 390 18.21 -31.30 10.76
CA LYS A 390 18.54 -32.70 10.91
C LYS A 390 20.05 -32.89 11.11
N ALA A 391 20.88 -32.37 10.23
CA ALA A 391 22.33 -32.53 10.28
C ALA A 391 22.95 -31.89 11.54
N VAL A 392 22.48 -30.72 11.95
CA VAL A 392 22.92 -30.03 13.18
C VAL A 392 22.54 -30.85 14.40
N SER A 393 21.32 -31.41 14.45
CA SER A 393 20.88 -32.28 15.56
C SER A 393 21.63 -33.61 15.60
N GLU A 394 21.89 -34.27 14.47
CA GLU A 394 22.66 -35.51 14.37
C GLU A 394 24.12 -35.33 14.82
N ALA A 395 24.66 -34.12 14.65
CA ALA A 395 25.99 -33.76 15.17
C ALA A 395 26.01 -33.42 16.68
N GLY A 396 24.86 -33.53 17.35
CA GLY A 396 24.75 -33.33 18.80
C GLY A 396 24.51 -31.89 19.24
N PHE A 397 24.19 -30.97 18.30
CA PHE A 397 23.81 -29.62 18.64
C PHE A 397 22.28 -29.54 18.85
N ASN A 398 21.88 -28.93 19.96
CA ASN A 398 20.45 -28.76 20.28
C ASN A 398 19.92 -27.45 19.72
N ILE A 399 19.03 -27.52 18.75
CA ILE A 399 18.38 -26.35 18.12
C ILE A 399 17.22 -25.86 18.98
N LYS A 400 17.24 -24.59 19.35
CA LYS A 400 16.20 -23.89 20.09
C LYS A 400 15.55 -22.83 19.23
#